data_f8fbda098bde3be4718a82cee4ca57a0
#
_entry.id   f8fbda098bde3be4718a82cee4ca57a0
#
_cell.length_a   1.000
_cell.length_b   1.000
_cell.length_c   1.000
_cell.angle_alpha   90.00
_cell.angle_beta   90.00
_cell.angle_gamma   90.00
#
_symmetry.space_group_name_H-M   'P 1'
#
loop_
_entity.id
_entity.type
_entity.pdbx_description
1 polymer ?
#
loop_
_entity_poly.entity_id
_entity_poly.type
_entity_poly.pdbx_seq_one_letter_code
_entity_poly.pdbx_strand_id
1 'polypeptide(L)' 'MGNILLTAFALMLILEGILPFLLPGLWRDTFRGITEMSDGQIRFIGLSSMLAGLLLLYLVRH' A
#
# COMPACT_ATOMS: atom_id res chain seq x y z
N MET A 1 13.42 -13.59 -14.22
CA MET A 1 13.55 -12.11 -14.18
C MET A 1 12.22 -11.45 -13.89
N GLY A 2 11.19 -11.75 -14.69
CA GLY A 2 9.88 -11.15 -14.49
C GLY A 2 9.31 -11.39 -13.11
N ASN A 3 9.48 -12.59 -12.56
CA ASN A 3 8.93 -12.92 -11.24
C ASN A 3 9.59 -12.12 -10.12
N ILE A 4 10.85 -11.80 -10.26
CA ILE A 4 11.57 -11.00 -9.27
C ILE A 4 11.01 -9.59 -9.23
N LEU A 5 10.77 -9.00 -10.40
CA LEU A 5 10.21 -7.65 -10.48
C LEU A 5 8.78 -7.60 -9.94
N LEU A 6 7.98 -8.59 -10.28
CA LEU A 6 6.60 -8.66 -9.79
C LEU A 6 6.56 -8.86 -8.28
N THR A 7 7.42 -9.71 -7.75
CA THR A 7 7.51 -9.94 -6.31
C THR A 7 7.94 -8.66 -5.60
N ALA A 8 8.93 -7.97 -6.13
CA ALA A 8 9.38 -6.71 -5.54
C ALA A 8 8.27 -5.66 -5.56
N PHE A 9 7.52 -5.58 -6.65
CA PHE A 9 6.41 -4.66 -6.76
C PHE A 9 5.31 -4.99 -5.74
N ALA A 10 5.01 -6.28 -5.58
CA ALA A 10 4.01 -6.71 -4.60
C ALA A 10 4.42 -6.34 -3.19
N LEU A 11 5.67 -6.57 -2.84
CA LEU A 11 6.19 -6.21 -1.53
C LEU A 11 6.16 -4.70 -1.32
N MET A 12 6.46 -3.93 -2.35
CA MET A 12 6.39 -2.48 -2.29
C MET A 12 4.96 -2.01 -2.02
N LEU A 13 3.97 -2.62 -2.67
CA LEU A 13 2.57 -2.29 -2.42
C LEU A 13 2.17 -2.58 -0.98
N ILE A 14 2.63 -3.69 -0.43
CA ILE A 14 2.34 -4.05 0.95
C ILE A 14 2.96 -3.03 1.90
N LEU A 15 4.23 -2.71 1.70
CA LEU A 15 4.94 -1.76 2.56
C LEU A 15 4.32 -0.36 2.48
N GLU A 16 4.01 0.08 1.27
CA GLU A 16 3.37 1.39 1.09
C GLU A 16 1.97 1.43 1.70
N GLY A 17 1.27 0.30 1.68
CA GLY A 17 -0.06 0.23 2.27
C GLY A 17 -0.04 0.24 3.78
N ILE A 18 1.03 -0.28 4.40
CA ILE A 18 1.14 -0.31 5.85
C ILE A 18 1.20 1.11 6.43
N LEU A 19 1.95 2.00 5.79
CA LEU A 19 2.10 3.37 6.28
C LEU A 19 0.77 4.10 6.42
N PRO A 20 -0.06 4.21 5.37
CA PRO A 20 -1.35 4.87 5.52
C PRO A 20 -2.33 4.10 6.38
N PHE A 21 -2.16 2.79 6.50
CA PHE A 21 -3.06 1.98 7.33
C PHE A 21 -2.78 2.19 8.82
N LEU A 22 -1.52 2.13 9.22
CA LEU A 22 -1.15 2.22 10.64
C LEU A 22 -0.91 3.65 11.09
N LEU A 23 -0.39 4.49 10.22
CA LEU A 23 -0.01 5.86 10.55
C LEU A 23 -0.64 6.84 9.57
N PRO A 24 -1.98 6.93 9.56
CA PRO A 24 -2.64 7.80 8.58
C PRO A 24 -2.31 9.28 8.78
N GLY A 25 -2.09 9.70 10.03
CA GLY A 25 -1.72 11.08 10.30
C GLY A 25 -0.36 11.44 9.73
N LEU A 26 0.62 10.56 9.93
CA LEU A 26 1.97 10.77 9.38
C LEU A 26 1.94 10.76 7.86
N TRP A 27 1.20 9.83 7.28
CA TRP A 27 1.05 9.74 5.84
C TRP A 27 0.43 11.01 5.28
N ARG A 28 -0.58 11.53 5.96
CA ARG A 28 -1.26 12.77 5.56
C ARG A 28 -0.29 13.95 5.60
N ASP A 29 0.53 14.03 6.66
CA ASP A 29 1.51 15.10 6.79
C ASP A 29 2.54 15.04 5.68
N THR A 30 2.95 13.84 5.29
CA THR A 30 3.92 13.63 4.23
C THR A 30 3.37 14.09 2.88
N PHE A 31 2.08 13.88 2.63
CA PHE A 31 1.44 14.21 1.37
C PHE A 31 0.46 15.36 1.51
N ARG A 32 0.91 16.41 2.14
CA ARG A 32 0.08 17.56 2.51
C ARG A 32 -0.74 18.17 1.39
N GLY A 33 -0.24 18.12 0.18
CA GLY A 33 -0.90 18.73 -0.97
C GLY A 33 -2.09 17.95 -1.51
N ILE A 34 -2.30 16.73 -1.04
CA ILE A 34 -3.32 15.84 -1.61
C ILE A 34 -4.39 15.45 -0.61
N THR A 35 -4.34 15.93 0.63
CA THR A 35 -5.09 15.26 1.67
C THR A 35 -6.15 16.09 2.35
N GLU A 36 -7.28 16.13 1.72
CA GLU A 36 -8.51 16.42 2.42
C GLU A 36 -9.23 15.13 2.84
N MET A 37 -8.54 13.99 2.73
CA MET A 37 -9.14 12.71 3.07
C MET A 37 -9.15 12.48 4.58
N SER A 38 -10.21 11.85 5.06
CA SER A 38 -10.29 11.45 6.45
C SER A 38 -9.33 10.29 6.73
N ASP A 39 -9.03 10.06 8.01
CA ASP A 39 -8.18 8.95 8.41
C ASP A 39 -8.73 7.60 7.93
N GLY A 40 -10.06 7.45 7.97
CA GLY A 40 -10.69 6.23 7.49
C GLY A 40 -10.46 5.99 6.02
N GLN A 41 -10.50 7.05 5.21
CA GLN A 41 -10.23 6.94 3.77
C GLN A 41 -8.79 6.58 3.51
N ILE A 42 -7.86 7.18 4.24
CA ILE A 42 -6.44 6.89 4.10
C ILE A 42 -6.15 5.44 4.47
N ARG A 43 -6.75 4.97 5.56
CA ARG A 43 -6.58 3.58 5.99
C ARG A 43 -7.18 2.61 4.97
N PHE A 44 -8.30 2.98 4.37
CA PHE A 44 -8.91 2.16 3.32
C PHE A 44 -7.98 2.03 2.12
N ILE A 45 -7.34 3.12 1.72
CA ILE A 45 -6.36 3.09 0.64
C ILE A 45 -5.20 2.17 0.99
N GLY A 46 -4.68 2.27 2.22
CA GLY A 46 -3.60 1.42 2.68
C GLY A 46 -3.98 -0.05 2.69
N LEU A 47 -5.18 -0.35 3.19
CA LEU A 47 -5.67 -1.71 3.22
C LEU A 47 -5.83 -2.27 1.79
N SER A 48 -6.38 -1.47 0.89
CA SER A 48 -6.54 -1.87 -0.50
C SER A 48 -5.19 -2.17 -1.15
N SER A 49 -4.20 -1.33 -0.88
CA SER A 49 -2.85 -1.52 -1.42
C SER A 49 -2.23 -2.81 -0.88
N MET A 50 -2.40 -3.07 0.43
CA MET A 50 -1.88 -4.30 1.01
C MET A 50 -2.54 -5.53 0.42
N LEU A 51 -3.86 -5.49 0.25
CA LEU A 51 -4.58 -6.60 -0.36
C LEU A 51 -4.17 -6.84 -1.80
N ALA A 52 -3.99 -5.76 -2.55
CA ALA A 52 -3.51 -5.86 -3.93
C ALA A 52 -2.11 -6.47 -3.98
N GLY A 53 -1.23 -6.04 -3.07
CA GLY A 53 0.12 -6.61 -2.99
C GLY A 53 0.11 -8.08 -2.63
N LEU A 54 -0.73 -8.47 -1.65
CA LEU A 54 -0.84 -9.86 -1.26
C LEU A 54 -1.40 -10.73 -2.39
N LEU A 55 -2.40 -10.23 -3.09
CA LEU A 55 -2.96 -10.96 -4.22
C LEU A 55 -1.93 -11.14 -5.32
N LEU A 56 -1.20 -10.08 -5.64
CA LEU A 56 -0.16 -10.15 -6.65
C LEU A 56 0.93 -11.14 -6.24
N LEU A 57 1.34 -11.08 -4.96
CA LEU A 57 2.34 -12.00 -4.45
C LEU A 57 1.88 -13.45 -4.55
N TYR A 58 0.62 -13.70 -4.21
CA TYR A 58 0.06 -15.04 -4.31
C TYR A 58 0.09 -15.54 -5.76
N LEU A 59 -0.32 -14.68 -6.69
CA LEU A 59 -0.35 -15.06 -8.10
C LEU A 59 1.05 -15.34 -8.65
N VAL A 60 2.03 -14.55 -8.21
CA VAL A 60 3.40 -14.72 -8.69
C VAL A 60 4.02 -15.99 -8.14
N ARG A 61 3.71 -16.33 -6.88
CA ARG A 61 4.31 -17.51 -6.24
C ARG A 61 3.55 -18.78 -6.50
N HIS A 62 2.33 -18.69 -6.98
CA HIS A 62 1.53 -19.86 -7.27
C HIS A 62 1.83 -20.36 -8.68
#